data_6f08840ae0ab0b6717c35859b75e241b
#
_entry.id   6f08840ae0ab0b6717c35859b75e241b
#
_cell.length_a   1.000
_cell.length_b   1.000
_cell.length_c   1.000
_cell.angle_alpha   90.00
_cell.angle_beta   90.00
_cell.angle_gamma   90.00
#
_symmetry.space_group_name_H-M   'P 1'
#
loop_
_entity.id
_entity.type
_entity.pdbx_description
1 polymer ?
#
loop_
_entity_poly.entity_id
_entity_poly.type
_entity_poly.pdbx_seq_one_letter_code
_entity_poly.pdbx_strand_id
1 'polypeptide(L)'
;MRIAVVGGGINGLSCAWLLAQAGYKVDLYDRGKLASETSKASSKLLHGGIRYLEQYEFRLVREALKERDDWLRRVPSLTNPLRLVLPIYKNSKRSRWFIGIGLFLYDHLAGKSILPPSKWLSAKELLKIDSQLQSHDLIGGYEFSDGQMDDFKLAMWVAEQAIQIGVNVKENQPVDKVDVNGNLHVVGDIIHYDFIVNASGPWAVKLLEKSGITSPYRLDTVKGSHIVVSRKCEQSYLLEVPNESRIFFVLPWRENTLIGTTEVRQNLDDVVICSEEEKDYLLAAYNRYRKDSLKKEDIVDSYAGVRPLIYTAEDPNKATREYIIERDGKLLNIFGGKWTTALALARNVVNQLDRYCK
;
A
#
# COMPACT_ATOMS: atom_id res chain seq x y z
N MET A 1 11.06 -25.75 -13.93
CA MET A 1 11.97 -24.59 -13.81
C MET A 1 12.05 -24.18 -12.36
N ARG A 2 13.23 -23.69 -11.97
CA ARG A 2 13.53 -23.23 -10.61
C ARG A 2 13.67 -21.71 -10.58
N ILE A 3 12.94 -21.02 -9.72
CA ILE A 3 12.86 -19.56 -9.65
C ILE A 3 13.26 -19.09 -8.25
N ALA A 4 14.12 -18.07 -8.18
CA ALA A 4 14.38 -17.34 -6.95
C ALA A 4 13.50 -16.09 -6.89
N VAL A 5 12.89 -15.83 -5.74
CA VAL A 5 12.24 -14.55 -5.42
C VAL A 5 13.03 -13.87 -4.31
N VAL A 6 13.46 -12.63 -4.55
CA VAL A 6 14.24 -11.84 -3.58
C VAL A 6 13.33 -10.77 -2.98
N GLY A 7 13.10 -10.85 -1.67
CA GLY A 7 12.23 -9.98 -0.90
C GLY A 7 10.93 -10.67 -0.46
N GLY A 8 10.77 -10.82 0.86
CA GLY A 8 9.62 -11.43 1.53
C GLY A 8 8.54 -10.43 1.94
N GLY A 9 8.44 -9.29 1.26
CA GLY A 9 7.30 -8.37 1.36
C GLY A 9 6.08 -8.91 0.58
N ILE A 10 4.95 -8.21 0.66
CA ILE A 10 3.69 -8.68 0.06
C ILE A 10 3.80 -8.97 -1.44
N ASN A 11 4.56 -8.18 -2.21
CA ASN A 11 4.75 -8.41 -3.64
C ASN A 11 5.55 -9.69 -3.89
N GLY A 12 6.65 -9.90 -3.16
CA GLY A 12 7.46 -11.12 -3.29
C GLY A 12 6.73 -12.38 -2.82
N LEU A 13 6.02 -12.30 -1.69
CA LEU A 13 5.16 -13.39 -1.19
C LEU A 13 4.09 -13.76 -2.21
N SER A 14 3.41 -12.77 -2.79
CA SER A 14 2.39 -13.00 -3.83
C SER A 14 2.99 -13.62 -5.09
N CYS A 15 4.17 -13.14 -5.52
CA CYS A 15 4.90 -13.72 -6.65
C CYS A 15 5.29 -15.17 -6.38
N ALA A 16 5.89 -15.45 -5.21
CA ALA A 16 6.29 -16.81 -4.85
C ALA A 16 5.11 -17.77 -4.81
N TRP A 17 3.98 -17.33 -4.21
CA TRP A 17 2.76 -18.12 -4.17
C TRP A 17 2.23 -18.44 -5.56
N LEU A 18 2.01 -17.42 -6.42
CA LEU A 18 1.41 -17.64 -7.73
C LEU A 18 2.35 -18.37 -8.71
N LEU A 19 3.66 -18.18 -8.60
CA LEU A 19 4.65 -18.95 -9.37
C LEU A 19 4.62 -20.43 -8.97
N ALA A 20 4.57 -20.75 -7.68
CA ALA A 20 4.46 -22.13 -7.22
C ALA A 20 3.11 -22.76 -7.64
N GLN A 21 2.02 -21.96 -7.59
CA GLN A 21 0.70 -22.40 -8.09
C GLN A 21 0.71 -22.70 -9.61
N ALA A 22 1.55 -21.99 -10.38
CA ALA A 22 1.78 -22.25 -11.81
C ALA A 22 2.72 -23.44 -12.07
N GLY A 23 3.19 -24.15 -11.04
CA GLY A 23 4.02 -25.35 -11.15
C GLY A 23 5.53 -25.12 -11.14
N TYR A 24 5.99 -23.90 -10.87
CA TYR A 24 7.41 -23.62 -10.71
C TYR A 24 7.94 -24.04 -9.32
N LYS A 25 9.20 -24.45 -9.25
CA LYS A 25 9.90 -24.64 -7.96
C LYS A 25 10.43 -23.28 -7.51
N VAL A 26 10.01 -22.80 -6.35
CA VAL A 26 10.30 -21.44 -5.89
C VAL A 26 11.06 -21.46 -4.58
N ASP A 27 12.20 -20.77 -4.56
CA ASP A 27 12.93 -20.38 -3.35
C ASP A 27 12.71 -18.87 -3.12
N LEU A 28 12.22 -18.48 -1.93
CA LEU A 28 12.04 -17.08 -1.55
C LEU A 28 13.06 -16.71 -0.50
N TYR A 29 13.80 -15.64 -0.75
CA TYR A 29 14.85 -15.11 0.13
C TYR A 29 14.42 -13.77 0.73
N ASP A 30 14.61 -13.62 2.03
CA ASP A 30 14.51 -12.32 2.70
C ASP A 30 15.71 -12.08 3.62
N ARG A 31 16.19 -10.86 3.66
CA ARG A 31 17.32 -10.46 4.54
C ARG A 31 16.96 -10.49 6.01
N GLY A 32 15.67 -10.40 6.34
CA GLY A 32 15.12 -10.43 7.69
C GLY A 32 13.93 -11.39 7.79
N LYS A 33 12.93 -10.99 8.57
CA LYS A 33 11.67 -11.71 8.72
C LYS A 33 10.68 -11.31 7.63
N LEU A 34 9.81 -12.25 7.23
CA LEU A 34 8.76 -11.98 6.25
C LEU A 34 7.89 -10.81 6.68
N ALA A 35 7.52 -9.98 5.72
CA ALA A 35 6.64 -8.82 5.88
C ALA A 35 7.06 -7.82 6.98
N SER A 36 8.32 -7.86 7.45
CA SER A 36 8.78 -7.06 8.60
C SER A 36 9.00 -5.58 8.32
N GLU A 37 8.99 -5.16 7.06
CA GLU A 37 9.28 -3.79 6.62
C GLU A 37 8.01 -3.08 6.14
N THR A 38 8.03 -2.49 4.95
CA THR A 38 6.92 -1.70 4.36
C THR A 38 5.57 -2.41 4.40
N SER A 39 5.54 -3.74 4.25
CA SER A 39 4.30 -4.52 4.14
C SER A 39 3.46 -4.56 5.40
N LYS A 40 4.04 -4.38 6.60
CA LYS A 40 3.32 -4.26 7.89
C LYS A 40 3.03 -2.82 8.30
N ALA A 41 3.59 -1.85 7.57
CA ALA A 41 3.54 -0.43 7.93
C ALA A 41 2.67 0.38 6.95
N SER A 42 1.59 -0.23 6.45
CA SER A 42 0.62 0.42 5.57
C SER A 42 -0.44 1.21 6.36
N SER A 43 -1.32 1.90 5.65
CA SER A 43 -2.53 2.53 6.24
C SER A 43 -3.64 1.51 6.57
N LYS A 44 -3.37 0.21 6.52
CA LYS A 44 -4.31 -0.89 6.78
C LYS A 44 -5.53 -0.90 5.84
N LEU A 45 -5.40 -0.32 4.66
CA LEU A 45 -6.48 -0.19 3.68
C LEU A 45 -6.26 -1.08 2.45
N LEU A 46 -7.34 -1.72 2.03
CA LEU A 46 -7.53 -2.28 0.70
C LEU A 46 -8.40 -1.29 -0.08
N HIS A 47 -7.81 -0.50 -0.95
CA HIS A 47 -8.50 0.64 -1.57
C HIS A 47 -8.22 0.78 -3.06
N GLY A 48 -9.19 1.30 -3.81
CA GLY A 48 -9.03 1.60 -5.24
C GLY A 48 -8.17 2.84 -5.50
N GLY A 49 -8.00 3.71 -4.50
CA GLY A 49 -7.23 4.94 -4.64
C GLY A 49 -7.97 6.03 -5.42
N ILE A 50 -9.05 6.54 -4.86
CA ILE A 50 -9.89 7.58 -5.48
C ILE A 50 -9.09 8.79 -6.00
N ARG A 51 -7.97 9.15 -5.35
CA ARG A 51 -7.09 10.26 -5.79
C ARG A 51 -6.46 10.03 -7.16
N TYR A 52 -6.28 8.78 -7.58
CA TYR A 52 -5.66 8.50 -8.88
C TYR A 52 -6.60 8.81 -10.05
N LEU A 53 -7.90 9.01 -9.79
CA LEU A 53 -8.83 9.54 -10.79
C LEU A 53 -8.48 10.98 -11.19
N GLU A 54 -7.91 11.77 -10.28
CA GLU A 54 -7.40 13.12 -10.56
C GLU A 54 -6.17 13.10 -11.50
N GLN A 55 -5.49 11.96 -11.58
CA GLN A 55 -4.34 11.71 -12.45
C GLN A 55 -4.72 10.91 -13.70
N TYR A 56 -6.03 10.71 -13.94
CA TYR A 56 -6.58 9.91 -15.05
C TYR A 56 -6.14 8.44 -15.08
N GLU A 57 -5.71 7.89 -13.97
CA GLU A 57 -5.23 6.51 -13.81
C GLU A 57 -6.39 5.50 -13.67
N PHE A 58 -7.35 5.54 -14.60
CA PHE A 58 -8.59 4.74 -14.54
C PHE A 58 -8.31 3.24 -14.53
N ARG A 59 -7.31 2.78 -15.28
CA ARG A 59 -6.92 1.36 -15.32
C ARG A 59 -6.46 0.88 -13.96
N LEU A 60 -5.60 1.65 -13.30
CA LEU A 60 -5.07 1.36 -11.98
C LEU A 60 -6.18 1.33 -10.93
N VAL A 61 -7.10 2.29 -10.97
CA VAL A 61 -8.25 2.34 -10.05
C VAL A 61 -9.13 1.11 -10.24
N ARG A 62 -9.47 0.75 -11.48
CA ARG A 62 -10.29 -0.43 -11.78
C ARG A 62 -9.63 -1.73 -11.31
N GLU A 63 -8.34 -1.90 -11.54
CA GLU A 63 -7.58 -3.05 -11.07
C GLU A 63 -7.61 -3.12 -9.54
N ALA A 64 -7.31 -2.01 -8.88
CA ALA A 64 -7.27 -1.96 -7.42
C ALA A 64 -8.65 -2.22 -6.77
N LEU A 65 -9.73 -1.72 -7.36
CA LEU A 65 -11.11 -1.98 -6.89
C LEU A 65 -11.48 -3.46 -7.02
N LYS A 66 -11.10 -4.10 -8.13
CA LYS A 66 -11.31 -5.53 -8.32
C LYS A 66 -10.50 -6.35 -7.30
N GLU A 67 -9.22 -6.04 -7.13
CA GLU A 67 -8.36 -6.72 -6.16
C GLU A 67 -8.85 -6.53 -4.72
N ARG A 68 -9.34 -5.33 -4.37
CA ARG A 68 -9.97 -5.07 -3.06
C ARG A 68 -11.12 -6.04 -2.80
N ASP A 69 -12.04 -6.15 -3.75
CA ASP A 69 -13.21 -7.03 -3.63
C ASP A 69 -12.79 -8.52 -3.59
N ASP A 70 -11.74 -8.89 -4.32
CA ASP A 70 -11.20 -10.24 -4.30
C ASP A 70 -10.57 -10.56 -2.94
N TRP A 71 -9.84 -9.64 -2.32
CA TRP A 71 -9.30 -9.81 -0.97
C TRP A 71 -10.40 -9.95 0.08
N LEU A 72 -11.43 -9.09 0.04
CA LEU A 72 -12.55 -9.13 0.96
C LEU A 72 -13.33 -10.46 0.89
N ARG A 73 -13.45 -11.05 -0.30
CA ARG A 73 -14.07 -12.37 -0.49
C ARG A 73 -13.16 -13.53 -0.06
N ARG A 74 -11.87 -13.41 -0.34
CA ARG A 74 -10.89 -14.48 -0.16
C ARG A 74 -10.54 -14.72 1.30
N VAL A 75 -10.37 -13.65 2.09
CA VAL A 75 -9.89 -13.73 3.47
C VAL A 75 -10.74 -12.85 4.41
N PRO A 76 -12.05 -13.15 4.57
CA PRO A 76 -12.95 -12.33 5.37
C PRO A 76 -12.60 -12.29 6.86
N SER A 77 -11.76 -13.22 7.35
CA SER A 77 -11.27 -13.20 8.73
C SER A 77 -10.19 -12.16 9.01
N LEU A 78 -9.51 -11.65 7.97
CA LEU A 78 -8.41 -10.68 8.08
C LEU A 78 -8.70 -9.37 7.33
N THR A 79 -9.85 -9.29 6.67
CA THR A 79 -10.27 -8.13 5.89
C THR A 79 -11.72 -7.78 6.20
N ASN A 80 -12.06 -6.50 6.21
CA ASN A 80 -13.42 -6.03 6.51
C ASN A 80 -13.82 -4.94 5.52
N PRO A 81 -15.10 -4.90 5.09
CA PRO A 81 -15.68 -3.72 4.46
C PRO A 81 -15.53 -2.49 5.36
N LEU A 82 -15.19 -1.36 4.76
CA LEU A 82 -15.03 -0.10 5.47
C LEU A 82 -15.83 1.00 4.79
N ARG A 83 -16.62 1.75 5.56
CA ARG A 83 -17.29 2.96 5.09
C ARG A 83 -16.50 4.18 5.53
N LEU A 84 -16.05 4.96 4.56
CA LEU A 84 -15.29 6.19 4.78
C LEU A 84 -16.17 7.41 4.49
N VAL A 85 -16.07 8.42 5.32
CA VAL A 85 -16.68 9.72 5.10
C VAL A 85 -15.61 10.72 4.65
N LEU A 86 -15.91 11.46 3.59
CA LEU A 86 -15.15 12.60 3.11
C LEU A 86 -15.99 13.85 3.37
N PRO A 87 -15.79 14.56 4.50
CA PRO A 87 -16.53 15.77 4.81
C PRO A 87 -16.08 16.93 3.93
N ILE A 88 -17.01 17.78 3.54
CA ILE A 88 -16.77 18.95 2.69
C ILE A 88 -17.15 20.20 3.46
N TYR A 89 -16.21 21.12 3.55
CA TYR A 89 -16.35 22.43 4.16
C TYR A 89 -16.36 23.51 3.08
N LYS A 90 -16.81 24.71 3.41
CA LYS A 90 -16.82 25.85 2.45
C LYS A 90 -15.45 26.17 1.87
N ASN A 91 -14.40 25.94 2.65
CA ASN A 91 -13.01 26.17 2.28
C ASN A 91 -12.26 24.91 1.82
N SER A 92 -12.95 23.78 1.58
CA SER A 92 -12.35 22.58 0.98
C SER A 92 -11.82 22.89 -0.41
N LYS A 93 -10.63 22.37 -0.73
CA LYS A 93 -10.00 22.58 -2.04
C LYS A 93 -10.81 21.96 -3.18
N ARG A 94 -11.46 20.84 -2.90
CA ARG A 94 -12.27 20.11 -3.88
C ARG A 94 -13.74 20.41 -3.66
N SER A 95 -14.41 20.87 -4.72
CA SER A 95 -15.84 21.15 -4.66
C SER A 95 -16.68 19.87 -4.48
N ARG A 96 -17.87 20.02 -3.93
CA ARG A 96 -18.85 18.93 -3.82
C ARG A 96 -19.08 18.20 -5.15
N TRP A 97 -19.23 18.95 -6.23
CA TRP A 97 -19.51 18.37 -7.55
C TRP A 97 -18.32 17.59 -8.09
N PHE A 98 -17.11 18.10 -7.91
CA PHE A 98 -15.89 17.41 -8.33
C PHE A 98 -15.72 16.07 -7.62
N ILE A 99 -15.88 16.06 -6.29
CA ILE A 99 -15.84 14.83 -5.48
C ILE A 99 -16.96 13.87 -5.88
N GLY A 100 -18.19 14.38 -6.11
CA GLY A 100 -19.33 13.57 -6.51
C GLY A 100 -19.13 12.86 -7.86
N ILE A 101 -18.57 13.56 -8.85
CA ILE A 101 -18.21 12.97 -10.15
C ILE A 101 -17.11 11.91 -9.96
N GLY A 102 -16.08 12.21 -9.17
CA GLY A 102 -15.01 11.26 -8.86
C GLY A 102 -15.54 9.98 -8.22
N LEU A 103 -16.42 10.08 -7.24
CA LEU A 103 -17.03 8.93 -6.57
C LEU A 103 -18.00 8.15 -7.47
N PHE A 104 -18.75 8.84 -8.31
CA PHE A 104 -19.58 8.17 -9.32
C PHE A 104 -18.72 7.32 -10.27
N LEU A 105 -17.58 7.86 -10.74
CA LEU A 105 -16.62 7.12 -11.57
C LEU A 105 -15.99 5.96 -10.79
N TYR A 106 -15.66 6.17 -9.51
CA TYR A 106 -15.10 5.15 -8.62
C TYR A 106 -16.03 3.95 -8.48
N ASP A 107 -17.31 4.21 -8.19
CA ASP A 107 -18.33 3.17 -8.09
C ASP A 107 -18.55 2.46 -9.44
N HIS A 108 -18.56 3.21 -10.54
CA HIS A 108 -18.72 2.63 -11.89
C HIS A 108 -17.53 1.73 -12.26
N LEU A 109 -16.31 2.13 -11.95
CA LEU A 109 -15.10 1.34 -12.20
C LEU A 109 -15.03 0.08 -11.32
N ALA A 110 -15.66 0.10 -10.14
CA ALA A 110 -15.80 -1.08 -9.29
C ALA A 110 -16.70 -2.16 -9.91
N GLY A 111 -17.59 -1.78 -10.83
CA GLY A 111 -18.49 -2.70 -11.53
C GLY A 111 -19.42 -3.43 -10.56
N LYS A 112 -19.43 -4.77 -10.61
CA LYS A 112 -20.24 -5.60 -9.68
C LYS A 112 -19.51 -5.77 -8.33
N SER A 113 -19.31 -4.67 -7.62
CA SER A 113 -18.72 -4.70 -6.28
C SER A 113 -19.65 -5.34 -5.26
N ILE A 114 -19.07 -5.97 -4.22
CA ILE A 114 -19.79 -6.47 -3.05
C ILE A 114 -20.09 -5.36 -2.05
N LEU A 115 -19.52 -4.18 -2.25
CA LEU A 115 -19.63 -3.04 -1.35
C LEU A 115 -20.73 -2.07 -1.82
N PRO A 116 -21.44 -1.40 -0.89
CA PRO A 116 -22.47 -0.42 -1.25
C PRO A 116 -21.84 0.81 -1.93
N PRO A 117 -22.55 1.44 -2.89
CA PRO A 117 -22.09 2.62 -3.59
C PRO A 117 -21.95 3.83 -2.66
N SER A 118 -21.32 4.87 -3.20
CA SER A 118 -21.20 6.16 -2.53
C SER A 118 -22.55 6.88 -2.41
N LYS A 119 -22.69 7.68 -1.36
CA LYS A 119 -23.89 8.52 -1.14
C LYS A 119 -23.51 9.86 -0.53
N TRP A 120 -24.30 10.88 -0.82
CA TRP A 120 -24.22 12.17 -0.17
C TRP A 120 -24.87 12.13 1.20
N LEU A 121 -24.24 12.77 2.18
CA LEU A 121 -24.75 13.04 3.52
C LEU A 121 -24.77 14.55 3.76
N SER A 122 -25.92 15.09 4.21
CA SER A 122 -26.01 16.48 4.64
C SER A 122 -25.18 16.72 5.90
N ALA A 123 -24.88 17.98 6.20
CA ALA A 123 -24.18 18.35 7.44
C ALA A 123 -24.94 17.84 8.69
N LYS A 124 -26.29 17.89 8.67
CA LYS A 124 -27.12 17.39 9.78
C LYS A 124 -26.98 15.88 9.97
N GLU A 125 -26.94 15.11 8.89
CA GLU A 125 -26.75 13.66 8.94
C GLU A 125 -25.35 13.30 9.45
N LEU A 126 -24.30 14.00 8.97
CA LEU A 126 -22.95 13.80 9.46
C LEU A 126 -22.80 14.08 10.95
N LEU A 127 -23.35 15.20 11.42
CA LEU A 127 -23.29 15.58 12.84
C LEU A 127 -24.17 14.67 13.73
N LYS A 128 -25.13 13.96 13.15
CA LYS A 128 -25.87 12.91 13.87
C LYS A 128 -25.04 11.63 14.00
N ILE A 129 -24.22 11.30 13.00
CA ILE A 129 -23.29 10.16 13.03
C ILE A 129 -22.13 10.44 13.98
N ASP A 130 -21.55 11.64 13.88
CA ASP A 130 -20.42 12.07 14.71
C ASP A 130 -20.60 13.52 15.16
N SER A 131 -21.07 13.68 16.39
CA SER A 131 -21.34 15.00 17.00
C SER A 131 -20.05 15.79 17.30
N GLN A 132 -18.89 15.12 17.35
CA GLN A 132 -17.59 15.71 17.60
C GLN A 132 -16.93 16.27 16.34
N LEU A 133 -17.50 16.00 15.16
CA LEU A 133 -17.01 16.62 13.93
C LEU A 133 -17.21 18.14 13.97
N GLN A 134 -16.22 18.91 13.53
CA GLN A 134 -16.30 20.37 13.47
C GLN A 134 -17.47 20.77 12.56
N SER A 135 -18.41 21.58 13.12
CA SER A 135 -19.65 21.96 12.43
C SER A 135 -19.55 23.28 11.68
N HIS A 136 -18.58 24.15 12.04
CA HIS A 136 -18.41 25.44 11.39
C HIS A 136 -18.03 25.24 9.91
N ASP A 137 -18.80 25.87 9.02
CA ASP A 137 -18.68 25.78 7.57
C ASP A 137 -18.82 24.37 6.94
N LEU A 138 -19.31 23.37 7.70
CA LEU A 138 -19.60 22.05 7.17
C LEU A 138 -20.79 22.11 6.21
N ILE A 139 -20.55 21.71 4.93
CA ILE A 139 -21.60 21.64 3.90
C ILE A 139 -22.30 20.29 3.94
N GLY A 140 -21.55 19.23 4.21
CA GLY A 140 -21.96 17.83 4.18
C GLY A 140 -20.75 16.96 3.85
N GLY A 141 -20.98 15.81 3.23
CA GLY A 141 -19.88 14.95 2.81
C GLY A 141 -20.37 13.75 2.00
N TYR A 142 -19.44 13.03 1.43
CA TYR A 142 -19.74 11.76 0.79
C TYR A 142 -19.29 10.61 1.67
N GLU A 143 -20.16 9.62 1.79
CA GLU A 143 -19.81 8.31 2.31
C GLU A 143 -19.55 7.36 1.15
N PHE A 144 -18.43 6.64 1.17
CA PHE A 144 -18.03 5.68 0.13
C PHE A 144 -17.38 4.43 0.75
N SER A 145 -17.17 3.39 -0.06
CA SER A 145 -16.70 2.10 0.44
C SER A 145 -15.29 1.79 -0.02
N ASP A 146 -14.49 1.28 0.90
CA ASP A 146 -13.25 0.56 0.64
C ASP A 146 -13.14 -0.68 1.55
N GLY A 147 -11.97 -1.26 1.69
CA GLY A 147 -11.69 -2.36 2.59
C GLY A 147 -10.66 -1.98 3.63
N GLN A 148 -10.71 -2.61 4.78
CA GLN A 148 -9.67 -2.59 5.81
C GLN A 148 -9.06 -3.98 5.97
N MET A 149 -7.79 -4.05 6.34
CA MET A 149 -7.05 -5.30 6.56
C MET A 149 -6.13 -5.21 7.77
N ASP A 150 -5.82 -6.36 8.37
CA ASP A 150 -4.60 -6.52 9.16
C ASP A 150 -3.47 -6.87 8.18
N ASP A 151 -2.71 -5.88 7.75
CA ASP A 151 -1.71 -6.01 6.68
C ASP A 151 -0.63 -7.05 6.99
N PHE A 152 -0.16 -7.10 8.25
CA PHE A 152 0.84 -8.09 8.66
C PHE A 152 0.27 -9.50 8.64
N LYS A 153 -0.89 -9.70 9.27
CA LYS A 153 -1.51 -11.04 9.31
C LYS A 153 -1.92 -11.51 7.92
N LEU A 154 -2.41 -10.60 7.07
CA LEU A 154 -2.78 -10.95 5.70
C LEU A 154 -1.55 -11.29 4.85
N ALA A 155 -0.40 -10.61 5.05
CA ALA A 155 0.86 -10.97 4.40
C ALA A 155 1.37 -12.34 4.89
N MET A 156 1.27 -12.63 6.18
CA MET A 156 1.62 -13.94 6.73
C MET A 156 0.69 -15.05 6.22
N TRP A 157 -0.60 -14.77 6.06
CA TRP A 157 -1.52 -15.71 5.41
C TRP A 157 -1.07 -16.04 3.97
N VAL A 158 -0.63 -15.03 3.18
CA VAL A 158 -0.07 -15.28 1.83
C VAL A 158 1.19 -16.14 1.92
N ALA A 159 2.06 -15.91 2.90
CA ALA A 159 3.26 -16.74 3.12
C ALA A 159 2.88 -18.18 3.45
N GLU A 160 1.89 -18.40 4.31
CA GLU A 160 1.38 -19.74 4.64
C GLU A 160 0.84 -20.47 3.40
N GLN A 161 0.06 -19.77 2.54
CA GLN A 161 -0.42 -20.34 1.29
C GLN A 161 0.74 -20.75 0.37
N ALA A 162 1.77 -19.92 0.28
CA ALA A 162 2.96 -20.22 -0.53
C ALA A 162 3.73 -21.43 0.02
N ILE A 163 3.95 -21.52 1.32
CA ILE A 163 4.65 -22.62 1.99
C ILE A 163 3.87 -23.93 1.82
N GLN A 164 2.54 -23.92 1.98
CA GLN A 164 1.69 -25.10 1.84
C GLN A 164 1.77 -25.76 0.45
N ILE A 165 2.07 -24.99 -0.59
CA ILE A 165 2.22 -25.50 -1.96
C ILE A 165 3.70 -25.70 -2.37
N GLY A 166 4.64 -25.65 -1.39
CA GLY A 166 6.02 -26.05 -1.58
C GLY A 166 7.01 -24.93 -1.88
N VAL A 167 6.66 -23.67 -1.62
CA VAL A 167 7.66 -22.57 -1.65
C VAL A 167 8.65 -22.76 -0.50
N ASN A 168 9.95 -22.78 -0.82
CA ASN A 168 11.01 -22.88 0.16
C ASN A 168 11.40 -21.46 0.63
N VAL A 169 10.97 -21.10 1.83
CA VAL A 169 11.21 -19.77 2.41
C VAL A 169 12.52 -19.75 3.20
N LYS A 170 13.34 -18.75 2.93
CA LYS A 170 14.65 -18.52 3.55
C LYS A 170 14.70 -17.14 4.19
N GLU A 171 14.30 -17.05 5.43
CA GLU A 171 14.40 -15.85 6.26
C GLU A 171 15.83 -15.64 6.76
N ASN A 172 16.21 -14.39 7.03
CA ASN A 172 17.55 -13.97 7.50
C ASN A 172 18.67 -14.45 6.55
N GLN A 173 18.37 -14.51 5.26
CA GLN A 173 19.34 -14.84 4.21
C GLN A 173 19.40 -13.69 3.19
N PRO A 174 20.24 -12.68 3.45
CA PRO A 174 20.41 -11.55 2.55
C PRO A 174 21.01 -12.01 1.23
N VAL A 175 20.40 -11.58 0.13
CA VAL A 175 20.97 -11.73 -1.21
C VAL A 175 21.91 -10.56 -1.44
N ASP A 176 23.18 -10.87 -1.73
CA ASP A 176 24.24 -9.87 -1.92
C ASP A 176 24.22 -9.29 -3.31
N LYS A 177 24.12 -10.18 -4.33
CA LYS A 177 24.09 -9.81 -5.76
C LYS A 177 23.23 -10.78 -6.56
N VAL A 178 22.78 -10.31 -7.70
CA VAL A 178 22.10 -11.09 -8.75
C VAL A 178 22.72 -10.79 -10.11
N ASP A 179 22.55 -11.66 -11.08
CA ASP A 179 22.94 -11.36 -12.46
C ASP A 179 21.88 -11.73 -13.47
N VAL A 180 22.04 -11.24 -14.69
CA VAL A 180 21.12 -11.44 -15.81
C VAL A 180 21.16 -12.86 -16.38
N ASN A 181 22.11 -13.68 -15.96
CA ASN A 181 22.24 -15.09 -16.35
C ASN A 181 21.56 -16.04 -15.37
N GLY A 182 21.00 -15.53 -14.27
CA GLY A 182 20.27 -16.32 -13.28
C GLY A 182 21.15 -16.77 -12.10
N ASN A 183 22.30 -16.18 -11.87
CA ASN A 183 23.10 -16.46 -10.68
C ASN A 183 22.71 -15.53 -9.53
N LEU A 184 22.47 -16.13 -8.38
CA LEU A 184 22.12 -15.47 -7.13
C LEU A 184 23.23 -15.70 -6.11
N HIS A 185 23.79 -14.61 -5.58
CA HIS A 185 24.85 -14.66 -4.57
C HIS A 185 24.22 -14.47 -3.18
N VAL A 186 24.38 -15.46 -2.32
CA VAL A 186 23.81 -15.47 -0.97
C VAL A 186 24.75 -16.18 0.00
N VAL A 187 25.15 -15.50 1.08
CA VAL A 187 25.98 -16.06 2.17
C VAL A 187 27.27 -16.72 1.64
N GLY A 188 27.90 -16.12 0.64
CA GLY A 188 29.15 -16.62 0.03
C GLY A 188 28.97 -17.69 -1.06
N ASP A 189 27.79 -18.23 -1.22
CA ASP A 189 27.45 -19.21 -2.27
C ASP A 189 26.92 -18.53 -3.54
N ILE A 190 27.10 -19.20 -4.68
CA ILE A 190 26.47 -18.82 -5.96
C ILE A 190 25.50 -19.92 -6.34
N ILE A 191 24.22 -19.59 -6.40
CA ILE A 191 23.16 -20.54 -6.75
C ILE A 191 22.55 -20.14 -8.09
N HIS A 192 22.46 -21.10 -9.02
CA HIS A 192 21.87 -20.86 -10.33
C HIS A 192 20.37 -21.16 -10.34
N TYR A 193 19.60 -20.22 -10.94
CA TYR A 193 18.16 -20.31 -11.18
C TYR A 193 17.83 -20.10 -12.64
N ASP A 194 16.71 -20.66 -13.08
CA ASP A 194 16.19 -20.40 -14.43
C ASP A 194 15.75 -18.95 -14.58
N PHE A 195 15.16 -18.39 -13.49
CA PHE A 195 14.82 -16.96 -13.38
C PHE A 195 14.99 -16.46 -11.94
N ILE A 196 15.26 -15.15 -11.82
CA ILE A 196 15.26 -14.43 -10.55
C ILE A 196 14.24 -13.31 -10.63
N VAL A 197 13.38 -13.19 -9.60
CA VAL A 197 12.43 -12.09 -9.43
C VAL A 197 12.90 -11.19 -8.29
N ASN A 198 13.39 -10.00 -8.62
CA ASN A 198 13.76 -8.99 -7.64
C ASN A 198 12.49 -8.24 -7.19
N ALA A 199 11.95 -8.63 -6.05
CA ALA A 199 10.78 -8.04 -5.39
C ALA A 199 11.16 -7.37 -4.06
N SER A 200 12.40 -6.86 -3.95
CA SER A 200 12.94 -6.29 -2.70
C SER A 200 12.44 -4.88 -2.37
N GLY A 201 11.36 -4.45 -3.02
CA GLY A 201 10.62 -3.22 -2.71
C GLY A 201 11.50 -1.96 -2.76
N PRO A 202 11.62 -1.18 -1.67
CA PRO A 202 12.46 0.02 -1.66
C PRO A 202 13.94 -0.24 -2.00
N TRP A 203 14.43 -1.45 -1.75
CA TRP A 203 15.83 -1.85 -1.99
C TRP A 203 16.07 -2.44 -3.38
N ALA A 204 15.08 -2.48 -4.28
CA ALA A 204 15.20 -3.11 -5.59
C ALA A 204 16.34 -2.48 -6.43
N VAL A 205 16.42 -1.17 -6.48
CA VAL A 205 17.50 -0.45 -7.19
C VAL A 205 18.85 -0.66 -6.49
N LYS A 206 18.88 -0.62 -5.15
CA LYS A 206 20.12 -0.83 -4.38
C LYS A 206 20.72 -2.22 -4.58
N LEU A 207 19.88 -3.25 -4.78
CA LEU A 207 20.35 -4.61 -5.14
C LEU A 207 20.99 -4.62 -6.54
N LEU A 208 20.37 -3.93 -7.51
CA LEU A 208 20.94 -3.82 -8.87
C LEU A 208 22.27 -3.07 -8.88
N GLU A 209 22.36 -1.94 -8.17
CA GLU A 209 23.60 -1.18 -8.02
C GLU A 209 24.74 -2.04 -7.44
N LYS A 210 24.47 -2.79 -6.36
CA LYS A 210 25.43 -3.74 -5.77
C LYS A 210 25.83 -4.85 -6.74
N SER A 211 24.94 -5.19 -7.65
CA SER A 211 25.16 -6.22 -8.68
C SER A 211 25.89 -5.70 -9.92
N GLY A 212 26.15 -4.38 -10.01
CA GLY A 212 26.71 -3.74 -11.20
C GLY A 212 25.76 -3.65 -12.39
N ILE A 213 24.45 -3.73 -12.13
CA ILE A 213 23.38 -3.66 -13.15
C ILE A 213 22.77 -2.26 -13.13
N THR A 214 22.72 -1.62 -14.29
CA THR A 214 22.08 -0.31 -14.46
C THR A 214 20.65 -0.49 -14.91
N SER A 215 19.69 0.08 -14.16
CA SER A 215 18.29 0.16 -14.55
C SER A 215 17.96 1.59 -15.01
N PRO A 216 17.08 1.77 -16.02
CA PRO A 216 16.56 3.09 -16.39
C PRO A 216 15.58 3.63 -15.32
N TYR A 217 15.09 2.78 -14.43
CA TYR A 217 14.14 3.16 -13.40
C TYR A 217 14.84 3.56 -12.11
N ARG A 218 14.34 4.63 -11.51
CA ARG A 218 14.76 5.11 -10.18
C ARG A 218 13.57 5.07 -9.24
N LEU A 219 13.85 4.86 -7.96
CA LEU A 219 12.83 4.90 -6.91
C LEU A 219 13.01 6.14 -6.05
N ASP A 220 11.91 6.83 -5.82
CA ASP A 220 11.79 7.86 -4.80
C ASP A 220 11.31 7.17 -3.51
N THR A 221 12.13 7.19 -2.48
CA THR A 221 11.83 6.56 -1.21
C THR A 221 11.13 7.55 -0.30
N VAL A 222 9.82 7.32 -0.09
CA VAL A 222 8.94 8.20 0.67
C VAL A 222 8.44 7.50 1.92
N LYS A 223 8.87 7.99 3.07
CA LYS A 223 8.37 7.56 4.38
C LYS A 223 6.94 8.06 4.59
N GLY A 224 6.09 7.20 5.10
CA GLY A 224 4.75 7.52 5.57
C GLY A 224 4.56 7.04 6.99
N SER A 225 4.26 7.97 7.90
CA SER A 225 4.11 7.70 9.31
C SER A 225 2.65 7.71 9.73
N HIS A 226 2.35 6.92 10.74
CA HIS A 226 1.02 6.79 11.35
C HIS A 226 1.15 6.88 12.87
N ILE A 227 0.13 7.45 13.50
CA ILE A 227 -0.04 7.41 14.95
C ILE A 227 -1.30 6.62 15.31
N VAL A 228 -1.27 5.93 16.44
CA VAL A 228 -2.41 5.26 17.04
C VAL A 228 -2.75 5.97 18.34
N VAL A 229 -3.98 6.41 18.49
CA VAL A 229 -4.43 7.16 19.67
C VAL A 229 -5.44 6.36 20.47
N SER A 230 -5.42 6.49 21.81
CA SER A 230 -6.24 5.77 22.78
C SER A 230 -7.71 6.21 22.79
N ARG A 231 -8.27 6.47 21.62
CA ARG A 231 -9.67 6.87 21.42
C ARG A 231 -10.31 5.98 20.39
N LYS A 232 -11.49 5.46 20.67
CA LYS A 232 -12.24 4.66 19.70
C LYS A 232 -12.76 5.54 18.58
N CYS A 233 -12.54 5.10 17.35
CA CYS A 233 -13.09 5.74 16.16
C CYS A 233 -14.40 5.05 15.77
N GLU A 234 -15.50 5.77 15.82
CA GLU A 234 -16.81 5.22 15.42
C GLU A 234 -17.07 5.37 13.91
N GLN A 235 -16.48 6.40 13.30
CA GLN A 235 -16.62 6.70 11.89
C GLN A 235 -15.25 6.90 11.22
N SER A 236 -15.01 6.18 10.13
CA SER A 236 -13.78 6.35 9.35
C SER A 236 -13.86 7.57 8.45
N TYR A 237 -12.73 8.26 8.32
CA TYR A 237 -12.65 9.47 7.52
C TYR A 237 -11.48 9.44 6.53
N LEU A 238 -11.72 10.06 5.38
CA LEU A 238 -10.72 10.58 4.46
C LEU A 238 -10.74 12.09 4.56
N LEU A 239 -9.69 12.70 5.11
CA LEU A 239 -9.62 14.13 5.41
C LEU A 239 -8.55 14.82 4.57
N GLU A 240 -8.80 16.08 4.18
CA GLU A 240 -7.79 16.92 3.53
C GLU A 240 -6.84 17.50 4.58
N VAL A 241 -5.56 17.56 4.28
CA VAL A 241 -4.62 18.31 5.13
C VAL A 241 -4.84 19.80 4.88
N PRO A 242 -5.05 20.63 5.94
CA PRO A 242 -5.27 22.04 5.78
C PRO A 242 -4.14 22.73 4.99
N ASN A 243 -4.51 23.55 4.01
CA ASN A 243 -3.60 24.29 3.12
C ASN A 243 -2.71 23.47 2.18
N GLU A 244 -2.85 22.15 2.19
CA GLU A 244 -2.11 21.23 1.31
C GLU A 244 -3.06 20.50 0.33
N SER A 245 -2.51 19.89 -0.72
CA SER A 245 -3.28 18.99 -1.62
C SER A 245 -3.36 17.56 -1.11
N ARG A 246 -2.78 17.30 0.05
CA ARG A 246 -2.67 15.97 0.66
C ARG A 246 -3.94 15.59 1.39
N ILE A 247 -4.09 14.29 1.55
CA ILE A 247 -5.13 13.69 2.37
C ILE A 247 -4.49 12.79 3.43
N PHE A 248 -5.24 12.55 4.50
CA PHE A 248 -4.90 11.53 5.50
C PHE A 248 -6.15 10.77 5.91
N PHE A 249 -5.96 9.63 6.52
CA PHE A 249 -7.03 8.75 6.98
C PHE A 249 -7.15 8.81 8.49
N VAL A 250 -8.39 8.68 8.97
CA VAL A 250 -8.73 8.42 10.37
C VAL A 250 -9.56 7.15 10.38
N LEU A 251 -9.03 6.09 10.98
CA LEU A 251 -9.58 4.74 10.84
C LEU A 251 -9.72 4.06 12.19
N PRO A 252 -10.76 3.23 12.39
CA PRO A 252 -10.80 2.35 13.54
C PRO A 252 -9.65 1.33 13.44
N TRP A 253 -8.95 1.13 14.52
CA TRP A 253 -7.89 0.13 14.61
C TRP A 253 -7.91 -0.55 15.97
N ARG A 254 -8.52 -1.74 16.03
CA ARG A 254 -8.83 -2.42 17.29
C ARG A 254 -9.72 -1.52 18.16
N GLU A 255 -9.36 -1.29 19.42
CA GLU A 255 -10.08 -0.37 20.32
C GLU A 255 -9.59 1.09 20.23
N ASN A 256 -8.72 1.39 19.28
CA ASN A 256 -8.05 2.68 19.10
C ASN A 256 -8.41 3.33 17.75
N THR A 257 -7.84 4.50 17.50
CA THR A 257 -7.90 5.19 16.20
C THR A 257 -6.52 5.27 15.57
N LEU A 258 -6.42 4.85 14.31
CA LEU A 258 -5.25 5.03 13.46
C LEU A 258 -5.40 6.33 12.66
N ILE A 259 -4.39 7.19 12.71
CA ILE A 259 -4.33 8.45 11.96
C ILE A 259 -3.07 8.47 11.11
N GLY A 260 -3.20 8.73 9.83
CA GLY A 260 -2.08 8.81 8.88
C GLY A 260 -2.56 8.92 7.45
N THR A 261 -1.68 9.26 6.57
CA THR A 261 -0.23 9.13 6.63
C THR A 261 0.48 10.45 6.33
N THR A 262 1.72 10.56 6.75
CA THR A 262 2.65 11.61 6.31
C THR A 262 3.31 11.23 4.99
N GLU A 263 4.06 12.15 4.39
CA GLU A 263 4.90 11.91 3.21
C GLU A 263 6.20 12.70 3.33
N VAL A 264 7.28 12.00 3.68
CA VAL A 264 8.62 12.59 3.86
C VAL A 264 9.62 11.78 3.04
N ARG A 265 10.37 12.44 2.14
CA ARG A 265 11.48 11.77 1.45
C ARG A 265 12.52 11.34 2.48
N GLN A 266 13.02 10.14 2.36
CA GLN A 266 13.97 9.56 3.30
C GLN A 266 14.93 8.60 2.60
N ASN A 267 16.20 8.63 3.00
CA ASN A 267 17.16 7.64 2.53
C ASN A 267 16.89 6.27 3.16
N LEU A 268 17.22 5.20 2.42
CA LEU A 268 17.02 3.83 2.91
C LEU A 268 17.96 3.43 4.05
N ASP A 269 19.04 4.18 4.24
CA ASP A 269 20.01 3.92 5.32
C ASP A 269 19.63 4.63 6.62
N ASP A 270 18.64 5.54 6.59
CA ASP A 270 18.14 6.23 7.78
C ASP A 270 17.17 5.34 8.56
N VAL A 271 17.07 5.57 9.87
CA VAL A 271 16.14 4.84 10.74
C VAL A 271 14.70 5.20 10.38
N VAL A 272 13.88 4.19 10.13
CA VAL A 272 12.48 4.36 9.74
C VAL A 272 11.60 4.40 10.98
N ILE A 273 11.34 5.61 11.48
CA ILE A 273 10.46 5.87 12.63
C ILE A 273 9.52 7.05 12.34
N CYS A 274 8.40 7.10 13.04
CA CYS A 274 7.53 8.27 13.10
C CYS A 274 8.20 9.33 13.98
N SER A 275 8.65 10.45 13.40
CA SER A 275 9.32 11.51 14.16
C SER A 275 8.32 12.31 15.01
N GLU A 276 8.82 13.11 15.97
CA GLU A 276 7.98 13.97 16.80
C GLU A 276 7.26 15.03 15.95
N GLU A 277 7.93 15.59 14.93
CA GLU A 277 7.35 16.54 14.00
C GLU A 277 6.19 15.92 13.20
N GLU A 278 6.31 14.64 12.80
CA GLU A 278 5.25 13.92 12.11
C GLU A 278 4.06 13.62 13.04
N LYS A 279 4.31 13.33 14.31
CA LYS A 279 3.23 13.18 15.31
C LYS A 279 2.48 14.49 15.51
N ASP A 280 3.20 15.59 15.70
CA ASP A 280 2.61 16.94 15.82
C ASP A 280 1.80 17.33 14.59
N TYR A 281 2.33 17.03 13.41
CA TYR A 281 1.65 17.28 12.13
C TYR A 281 0.33 16.53 12.02
N LEU A 282 0.31 15.23 12.35
CA LEU A 282 -0.90 14.41 12.27
C LEU A 282 -1.93 14.82 13.32
N LEU A 283 -1.51 15.16 14.54
CA LEU A 283 -2.39 15.69 15.59
C LEU A 283 -3.01 17.01 15.16
N ALA A 284 -2.21 17.96 14.65
CA ALA A 284 -2.70 19.26 14.18
C ALA A 284 -3.71 19.10 13.02
N ALA A 285 -3.42 18.20 12.07
CA ALA A 285 -4.32 17.90 10.96
C ALA A 285 -5.65 17.32 11.44
N TYR A 286 -5.62 16.36 12.36
CA TYR A 286 -6.81 15.75 12.95
C TYR A 286 -7.64 16.77 13.74
N ASN A 287 -7.01 17.53 14.63
CA ASN A 287 -7.67 18.50 15.51
C ASN A 287 -8.40 19.60 14.76
N ARG A 288 -8.01 19.89 13.51
CA ARG A 288 -8.73 20.83 12.64
C ARG A 288 -10.19 20.41 12.39
N TYR A 289 -10.46 19.12 12.38
CA TYR A 289 -11.77 18.54 12.06
C TYR A 289 -12.58 18.14 13.29
N ARG A 290 -12.02 18.33 14.49
CA ARG A 290 -12.62 17.81 15.73
C ARG A 290 -12.88 18.91 16.75
N LYS A 291 -13.99 18.78 17.49
CA LYS A 291 -14.26 19.60 18.68
C LYS A 291 -13.49 19.07 19.89
N ASP A 292 -13.28 17.76 19.95
CA ASP A 292 -12.58 17.02 21.00
C ASP A 292 -11.12 16.78 20.59
N SER A 293 -10.28 17.79 20.77
CA SER A 293 -8.86 17.74 20.37
C SER A 293 -8.08 16.63 21.07
N LEU A 294 -7.13 16.06 20.33
CA LEU A 294 -6.13 15.11 20.82
C LEU A 294 -4.84 15.82 21.21
N LYS A 295 -4.13 15.25 22.18
CA LYS A 295 -2.81 15.67 22.64
C LYS A 295 -1.78 14.57 22.40
N LYS A 296 -0.49 14.87 22.60
CA LYS A 296 0.60 13.87 22.47
C LYS A 296 0.42 12.69 23.41
N GLU A 297 -0.07 12.94 24.60
CA GLU A 297 -0.30 11.91 25.63
C GLU A 297 -1.37 10.89 25.22
N ASP A 298 -2.23 11.23 24.26
CA ASP A 298 -3.22 10.32 23.69
C ASP A 298 -2.61 9.31 22.72
N ILE A 299 -1.36 9.53 22.25
CA ILE A 299 -0.66 8.61 21.34
C ILE A 299 -0.15 7.42 22.13
N VAL A 300 -0.66 6.24 21.80
CA VAL A 300 -0.28 4.96 22.45
C VAL A 300 0.69 4.14 21.61
N ASP A 301 0.76 4.39 20.30
CA ASP A 301 1.68 3.73 19.38
C ASP A 301 1.92 4.59 18.14
N SER A 302 3.02 4.35 17.45
CA SER A 302 3.32 4.99 16.16
C SER A 302 4.24 4.10 15.34
N TYR A 303 4.08 4.16 14.01
CA TYR A 303 4.94 3.44 13.08
C TYR A 303 5.13 4.21 11.78
N ALA A 304 6.16 3.83 11.04
CA ALA A 304 6.45 4.36 9.72
C ALA A 304 6.85 3.25 8.75
N GLY A 305 6.65 3.48 7.47
CA GLY A 305 7.11 2.60 6.40
C GLY A 305 7.58 3.40 5.19
N VAL A 306 8.56 2.86 4.45
CA VAL A 306 9.09 3.50 3.25
C VAL A 306 8.41 2.94 2.01
N ARG A 307 7.84 3.82 1.20
CA ARG A 307 7.19 3.48 -0.08
C ARG A 307 8.20 3.63 -1.22
N PRO A 308 8.34 2.62 -2.08
CA PRO A 308 9.11 2.74 -3.31
C PRO A 308 8.21 3.36 -4.40
N LEU A 309 8.30 4.67 -4.60
CA LEU A 309 7.60 5.33 -5.68
C LEU A 309 8.51 5.37 -6.91
N ILE A 310 7.95 5.18 -8.10
CA ILE A 310 8.71 5.37 -9.32
C ILE A 310 9.03 6.86 -9.42
N TYR A 311 10.31 7.18 -9.54
CA TYR A 311 10.78 8.56 -9.56
C TYR A 311 10.16 9.34 -10.71
N THR A 312 9.68 10.53 -10.39
CA THR A 312 9.31 11.57 -11.35
C THR A 312 10.04 12.85 -10.95
N ALA A 313 10.40 13.68 -11.91
CA ALA A 313 11.01 14.99 -11.63
C ALA A 313 10.05 15.96 -10.93
N GLU A 314 8.75 15.62 -10.90
CA GLU A 314 7.68 16.37 -10.26
C GLU A 314 7.50 16.01 -8.77
N ASP A 315 6.48 16.63 -8.14
CA ASP A 315 6.06 16.32 -6.76
C ASP A 315 5.76 14.81 -6.58
N PRO A 316 6.30 14.15 -5.54
CA PRO A 316 6.00 12.76 -5.20
C PRO A 316 4.51 12.42 -5.08
N ASN A 317 3.68 13.42 -4.75
CA ASN A 317 2.22 13.28 -4.75
C ASN A 317 1.63 13.01 -6.14
N LYS A 318 2.36 13.39 -7.20
CA LYS A 318 2.00 13.17 -8.60
C LYS A 318 2.65 11.93 -9.20
N ALA A 319 3.58 11.28 -8.48
CA ALA A 319 4.23 10.07 -8.95
C ALA A 319 3.21 8.96 -9.18
N THR A 320 3.31 8.26 -10.31
CA THR A 320 2.46 7.10 -10.57
C THR A 320 2.64 6.05 -9.48
N ARG A 321 1.55 5.47 -9.05
CA ARG A 321 1.52 4.36 -8.09
C ARG A 321 1.40 3.01 -8.80
N GLU A 322 1.55 2.98 -10.12
CA GLU A 322 1.67 1.74 -10.89
C GLU A 322 2.99 1.03 -10.55
N TYR A 323 3.04 -0.24 -10.85
CA TYR A 323 4.27 -1.00 -10.79
C TYR A 323 4.85 -1.18 -12.19
N ILE A 324 6.15 -1.33 -12.25
CA ILE A 324 6.87 -1.70 -13.47
C ILE A 324 7.52 -3.06 -13.24
N ILE A 325 7.38 -3.95 -14.21
CA ILE A 325 8.13 -5.19 -14.28
C ILE A 325 9.11 -5.05 -15.45
N GLU A 326 10.38 -4.84 -15.12
CA GLU A 326 11.47 -4.78 -16.07
C GLU A 326 12.11 -6.17 -16.17
N ARG A 327 12.43 -6.59 -17.37
CA ARG A 327 13.17 -7.81 -17.59
C ARG A 327 14.50 -7.53 -18.27
N ASP A 328 15.57 -8.13 -17.72
CA ASP A 328 16.89 -8.19 -18.32
C ASP A 328 17.42 -9.64 -18.23
N GLY A 329 17.53 -10.31 -19.37
CA GLY A 329 17.91 -11.72 -19.43
C GLY A 329 16.97 -12.61 -18.59
N LYS A 330 17.52 -13.27 -17.56
CA LYS A 330 16.81 -14.11 -16.60
C LYS A 330 16.39 -13.36 -15.32
N LEU A 331 16.62 -12.07 -15.24
CA LEU A 331 16.28 -11.23 -14.10
C LEU A 331 15.01 -10.43 -14.41
N LEU A 332 13.99 -10.52 -13.52
CA LEU A 332 12.80 -9.68 -13.51
C LEU A 332 12.85 -8.75 -12.31
N ASN A 333 12.83 -7.45 -12.55
CA ASN A 333 12.83 -6.43 -11.51
C ASN A 333 11.42 -5.85 -11.33
N ILE A 334 10.96 -5.73 -10.10
CA ILE A 334 9.68 -5.12 -9.73
C ILE A 334 9.96 -3.79 -9.05
N PHE A 335 9.49 -2.70 -9.67
CA PHE A 335 9.56 -1.36 -9.11
C PHE A 335 8.17 -0.86 -8.74
N GLY A 336 8.02 -0.27 -7.55
CA GLY A 336 6.74 0.22 -7.07
C GLY A 336 5.80 -0.89 -6.60
N GLY A 337 4.50 -0.70 -6.87
CA GLY A 337 3.45 -1.62 -6.47
C GLY A 337 2.75 -1.20 -5.17
N LYS A 338 1.55 -1.73 -4.99
CA LYS A 338 0.68 -1.46 -3.85
C LYS A 338 0.26 -2.75 -3.18
N TRP A 339 -0.07 -2.66 -1.91
CA TRP A 339 -0.59 -3.77 -1.15
C TRP A 339 -1.83 -4.39 -1.83
N THR A 340 -2.81 -3.55 -2.15
CA THR A 340 -4.08 -3.99 -2.75
C THR A 340 -3.88 -4.78 -4.04
N THR A 341 -2.94 -4.38 -4.90
CA THR A 341 -2.73 -4.96 -6.24
C THR A 341 -1.61 -6.01 -6.29
N ALA A 342 -1.13 -6.50 -5.14
CA ALA A 342 -0.01 -7.44 -5.09
C ALA A 342 -0.29 -8.75 -5.87
N LEU A 343 -1.53 -9.26 -5.83
CA LEU A 343 -1.89 -10.46 -6.62
C LEU A 343 -2.00 -10.17 -8.11
N ALA A 344 -2.48 -9.00 -8.52
CA ALA A 344 -2.49 -8.60 -9.92
C ALA A 344 -1.06 -8.48 -10.48
N LEU A 345 -0.17 -7.86 -9.73
CA LEU A 345 1.26 -7.79 -10.04
C LEU A 345 1.86 -9.20 -10.18
N ALA A 346 1.61 -10.08 -9.23
CA ALA A 346 2.12 -11.45 -9.25
C ALA A 346 1.60 -12.25 -10.46
N ARG A 347 0.32 -12.09 -10.82
CA ARG A 347 -0.21 -12.68 -12.07
C ARG A 347 0.52 -12.18 -13.31
N ASN A 348 0.89 -10.89 -13.34
CA ASN A 348 1.65 -10.33 -14.45
C ASN A 348 3.08 -10.90 -14.52
N VAL A 349 3.72 -11.16 -13.38
CA VAL A 349 5.03 -11.85 -13.33
C VAL A 349 4.90 -13.26 -13.90
N VAL A 350 3.90 -14.06 -13.46
CA VAL A 350 3.64 -15.40 -14.00
C VAL A 350 3.42 -15.36 -15.51
N ASN A 351 2.55 -14.46 -15.98
CA ASN A 351 2.24 -14.32 -17.41
C ASN A 351 3.48 -13.95 -18.25
N GLN A 352 4.39 -13.15 -17.72
CA GLN A 352 5.64 -12.84 -18.41
C GLN A 352 6.54 -14.06 -18.52
N LEU A 353 6.69 -14.83 -17.45
CA LEU A 353 7.51 -16.05 -17.45
C LEU A 353 6.92 -17.14 -18.36
N ASP A 354 5.62 -17.37 -18.33
CA ASP A 354 4.96 -18.36 -19.19
C ASP A 354 5.15 -18.10 -20.69
N ARG A 355 5.25 -16.81 -21.09
CA ARG A 355 5.52 -16.43 -22.49
C ARG A 355 6.94 -16.76 -22.94
N TYR A 356 7.87 -16.97 -22.03
CA TYR A 356 9.25 -17.33 -22.33
C TYR A 356 9.51 -18.82 -22.28
N CYS A 357 8.59 -19.56 -21.68
CA CYS A 357 8.68 -21.02 -21.58
C CYS A 357 7.99 -21.74 -22.75
N LYS A 358 7.27 -20.98 -23.56
CA LYS A 358 6.67 -21.42 -24.86
C LYS A 358 7.54 -21.02 -26.02
#